data_ac5b2be542053d89eb0af828b6db509a
#
_entry.id   ac5b2be542053d89eb0af828b6db509a
#
_cell.length_a   1.000
_cell.length_b   1.000
_cell.length_c   1.000
_cell.angle_alpha   90.00
_cell.angle_beta   90.00
_cell.angle_gamma   90.00
#
_symmetry.space_group_name_H-M   'P 1'
#
loop_
_entity.id
_entity.type
_entity.pdbx_description
1 polymer ?
#
loop_
_entity_poly.entity_id
_entity_poly.type
_entity_poly.pdbx_seq_one_letter_code
_entity_poly.pdbx_strand_id
1 'polypeptide(L)'
;MKLHWSPRSPFVRKVMIAAHETGLAEQIALERTVVAITAPNALLLADNPLSKIPTLILDDGTPLYDSLVICEYLDSLHKGRKLFPPPGEKARWTALRRHALGNGLLDLLILWRYERQREAPAQDYLDAFALKGKAALAALEDDASALAAAPFAIGHIAIGCALSYADFRFPDLAWRARHEKLAEWHATFSQRESARLTVPMEG
;
A
#
# COMPACT_ATOMS: atom_id res chain seq x y z
N MET A 1 20.98 -0.98 2.01
CA MET A 1 19.84 -0.08 2.36
C MET A 1 19.15 -0.60 3.62
N LYS A 2 18.50 0.29 4.42
CA LYS A 2 17.77 -0.05 5.66
C LYS A 2 16.35 0.51 5.59
N LEU A 3 15.32 -0.32 5.88
CA LEU A 3 13.92 0.08 5.83
C LEU A 3 13.31 0.10 7.23
N HIS A 4 12.80 1.25 7.68
CA HIS A 4 11.90 1.31 8.83
C HIS A 4 10.61 0.56 8.52
N TRP A 5 10.37 -0.54 9.24
CA TRP A 5 9.43 -1.58 8.85
C TRP A 5 8.46 -1.98 9.97
N SER A 6 7.27 -2.42 9.56
CA SER A 6 6.30 -3.09 10.43
C SER A 6 5.41 -4.04 9.61
N PRO A 7 5.11 -5.28 10.08
CA PRO A 7 4.26 -6.22 9.36
C PRO A 7 2.80 -5.77 9.28
N ARG A 8 2.41 -4.81 10.12
CA ARG A 8 1.04 -4.25 10.14
C ARG A 8 0.82 -3.14 9.13
N SER A 9 1.90 -2.53 8.61
CA SER A 9 1.79 -1.35 7.75
C SER A 9 1.53 -1.73 6.30
N PRO A 10 0.40 -1.33 5.71
CA PRO A 10 0.10 -1.63 4.32
C PRO A 10 1.01 -0.84 3.35
N PHE A 11 1.53 0.31 3.76
CA PHE A 11 2.49 1.09 2.97
C PHE A 11 3.88 0.46 2.97
N VAL A 12 4.30 -0.14 4.10
CA VAL A 12 5.52 -0.96 4.15
C VAL A 12 5.35 -2.19 3.26
N ARG A 13 4.19 -2.86 3.33
CA ARG A 13 3.88 -3.99 2.46
C ARG A 13 4.02 -3.64 0.98
N LYS A 14 3.54 -2.46 0.57
CA LYS A 14 3.68 -1.97 -0.80
C LYS A 14 5.15 -1.91 -1.24
N VAL A 15 6.03 -1.39 -0.38
CA VAL A 15 7.48 -1.34 -0.62
C VAL A 15 8.07 -2.74 -0.69
N MET A 16 7.70 -3.63 0.23
CA MET A 16 8.23 -5.00 0.25
C MET A 16 7.79 -5.80 -0.98
N ILE A 17 6.54 -5.66 -1.43
CA ILE A 17 6.10 -6.28 -2.69
C ILE A 17 6.95 -5.73 -3.86
N ALA A 18 7.13 -4.41 -3.96
CA ALA A 18 7.97 -3.83 -5.00
C ALA A 18 9.42 -4.35 -4.93
N ALA A 19 10.00 -4.49 -3.73
CA ALA A 19 11.33 -5.02 -3.52
C ALA A 19 11.46 -6.48 -4.00
N HIS A 20 10.48 -7.33 -3.73
CA HIS A 20 10.46 -8.71 -4.24
C HIS A 20 10.28 -8.76 -5.77
N GLU A 21 9.37 -7.97 -6.34
CA GLU A 21 9.14 -7.92 -7.79
C GLU A 21 10.36 -7.38 -8.58
N THR A 22 11.20 -6.58 -7.94
CA THR A 22 12.44 -6.03 -8.53
C THR A 22 13.69 -6.86 -8.20
N GLY A 23 13.57 -7.90 -7.36
CA GLY A 23 14.69 -8.75 -6.93
C GLY A 23 15.63 -8.05 -5.94
N LEU A 24 15.19 -7.02 -5.25
CA LEU A 24 16.01 -6.22 -4.33
C LEU A 24 15.72 -6.50 -2.84
N ALA A 25 14.78 -7.40 -2.52
CA ALA A 25 14.34 -7.63 -1.15
C ALA A 25 15.49 -8.01 -0.22
N GLU A 26 16.43 -8.88 -0.66
CA GLU A 26 17.59 -9.33 0.11
C GLU A 26 18.63 -8.22 0.36
N GLN A 27 18.55 -7.10 -0.36
CA GLN A 27 19.46 -5.96 -0.20
C GLN A 27 18.93 -4.92 0.82
N ILE A 28 17.78 -5.20 1.43
CA ILE A 28 17.11 -4.29 2.37
C ILE A 28 17.12 -4.91 3.76
N ALA A 29 17.89 -4.33 4.67
CA ALA A 29 17.82 -4.65 6.09
C ALA A 29 16.54 -4.09 6.69
N LEU A 30 15.77 -4.91 7.41
CA LEU A 30 14.51 -4.51 8.02
C LEU A 30 14.71 -4.08 9.46
N GLU A 31 14.37 -2.85 9.80
CA GLU A 31 14.38 -2.30 11.16
C GLU A 31 12.96 -2.18 11.70
N ARG A 32 12.65 -2.99 12.72
CA ARG A 32 11.32 -2.95 13.36
C ARG A 32 11.07 -1.58 13.98
N THR A 33 10.09 -0.86 13.45
CA THR A 33 9.74 0.50 13.89
C THR A 33 8.26 0.60 14.21
N VAL A 34 7.96 0.94 15.46
CA VAL A 34 6.57 1.16 15.91
C VAL A 34 6.20 2.62 15.71
N VAL A 35 5.08 2.86 15.06
CA VAL A 35 4.51 4.20 14.84
C VAL A 35 3.04 4.23 15.25
N ALA A 36 2.60 5.35 15.78
CA ALA A 36 1.20 5.64 16.06
C ALA A 36 0.91 7.11 15.74
N ILE A 37 -0.33 7.42 15.36
CA ILE A 37 -0.72 8.81 15.03
C ILE A 37 -0.53 9.74 16.23
N THR A 38 -0.82 9.26 17.44
CA THR A 38 -0.78 10.06 18.68
C THR A 38 0.54 9.95 19.43
N ALA A 39 1.48 9.11 18.98
CA ALA A 39 2.77 8.90 19.63
C ALA A 39 3.89 8.83 18.57
N PRO A 40 4.43 9.98 18.15
CA PRO A 40 5.56 10.02 17.22
C PRO A 40 6.76 9.26 17.76
N ASN A 41 7.45 8.51 16.90
CA ASN A 41 8.65 7.78 17.26
C ASN A 41 9.88 8.72 17.17
N ALA A 42 10.53 8.98 18.29
CA ALA A 42 11.63 9.95 18.38
C ALA A 42 12.86 9.54 17.52
N LEU A 43 13.16 8.25 17.40
CA LEU A 43 14.25 7.77 16.57
C LEU A 43 13.93 7.95 15.08
N LEU A 44 12.69 7.62 14.69
CA LEU A 44 12.27 7.80 13.30
C LEU A 44 12.19 9.26 12.88
N LEU A 45 11.92 10.19 13.81
CA LEU A 45 11.90 11.63 13.51
C LEU A 45 13.24 12.18 13.00
N ALA A 46 14.35 11.54 13.35
CA ALA A 46 15.67 11.90 12.82
C ALA A 46 15.81 11.59 11.33
N ASP A 47 15.17 10.51 10.85
CA ASP A 47 15.21 10.06 9.47
C ASP A 47 14.02 10.57 8.65
N ASN A 48 12.86 10.74 9.28
CA ASN A 48 11.64 11.22 8.63
C ASN A 48 10.84 12.15 9.57
N PRO A 49 10.81 13.45 9.28
CA PRO A 49 10.13 14.44 10.13
C PRO A 49 8.60 14.21 10.24
N LEU A 50 8.01 13.38 9.40
CA LEU A 50 6.60 12.99 9.50
C LEU A 50 6.38 11.82 10.47
N SER A 51 7.43 11.19 11.00
CA SER A 51 7.37 9.99 11.84
C SER A 51 6.49 8.89 11.26
N LYS A 52 6.63 8.63 9.96
CA LYS A 52 5.85 7.64 9.20
C LYS A 52 6.74 6.54 8.62
N ILE A 53 6.22 5.34 8.57
CA ILE A 53 6.81 4.22 7.83
C ILE A 53 5.96 3.90 6.58
N PRO A 54 6.59 3.44 5.48
CA PRO A 54 8.01 3.15 5.31
C PRO A 54 8.89 4.41 5.19
N THR A 55 10.12 4.29 5.68
CA THR A 55 11.22 5.22 5.41
C THR A 55 12.42 4.36 5.05
N LEU A 56 13.03 4.56 3.89
CA LEU A 56 14.19 3.82 3.40
C LEU A 56 15.43 4.68 3.56
N ILE A 57 16.43 4.16 4.26
CA ILE A 57 17.74 4.81 4.38
C ILE A 57 18.69 4.16 3.37
N LEU A 58 19.24 4.96 2.47
CA LEU A 58 20.21 4.53 1.49
C LEU A 58 21.59 4.30 2.11
N ASP A 59 22.52 3.71 1.37
CA ASP A 59 23.86 3.38 1.89
C ASP A 59 24.70 4.63 2.15
N ASP A 60 24.37 5.76 1.52
CA ASP A 60 24.99 7.08 1.79
C ASP A 60 24.30 7.86 2.95
N GLY A 61 23.29 7.25 3.59
CA GLY A 61 22.52 7.87 4.67
C GLY A 61 21.33 8.70 4.22
N THR A 62 21.08 8.85 2.92
CA THR A 62 19.93 9.62 2.40
C THR A 62 18.61 8.92 2.74
N PRO A 63 17.65 9.59 3.42
CA PRO A 63 16.33 9.04 3.67
C PRO A 63 15.40 9.26 2.49
N LEU A 64 14.68 8.22 2.08
CA LEU A 64 13.59 8.28 1.10
C LEU A 64 12.24 7.98 1.76
N TYR A 65 11.26 8.78 1.47
CA TYR A 65 9.83 8.65 1.79
C TYR A 65 9.02 9.54 0.79
N ASP A 66 7.70 9.24 0.44
CA ASP A 66 6.92 8.15 1.04
C ASP A 66 7.11 6.80 0.28
N SER A 67 6.19 5.90 0.50
CA SER A 67 6.19 4.57 -0.15
C SER A 67 6.14 4.62 -1.69
N LEU A 68 5.58 5.67 -2.32
CA LEU A 68 5.60 5.84 -3.77
C LEU A 68 7.02 6.13 -4.27
N VAL A 69 7.68 7.09 -3.62
CA VAL A 69 9.07 7.47 -3.93
C VAL A 69 10.00 6.27 -3.76
N ILE A 70 9.85 5.52 -2.66
CA ILE A 70 10.65 4.31 -2.41
C ILE A 70 10.42 3.26 -3.50
N CYS A 71 9.16 2.97 -3.88
CA CYS A 71 8.86 2.01 -4.94
C CYS A 71 9.45 2.45 -6.30
N GLU A 72 9.37 3.73 -6.65
CA GLU A 72 9.94 4.24 -7.90
C GLU A 72 11.47 4.18 -7.88
N TYR A 73 12.09 4.47 -6.73
CA TYR A 73 13.52 4.31 -6.54
C TYR A 73 13.96 2.85 -6.74
N LEU A 74 13.31 1.89 -6.08
CA LEU A 74 13.61 0.47 -6.25
C LEU A 74 13.41 0.03 -7.71
N ASP A 75 12.35 0.49 -8.36
CA ASP A 75 12.11 0.19 -9.78
C ASP A 75 13.19 0.78 -10.71
N SER A 76 13.86 1.86 -10.30
CA SER A 76 14.98 2.45 -11.07
C SER A 76 16.24 1.60 -11.05
N LEU A 77 16.48 0.82 -9.99
CA LEU A 77 17.71 0.08 -9.75
C LEU A 77 17.85 -1.22 -10.55
N HIS A 78 16.77 -1.76 -11.11
CA HIS A 78 16.81 -3.02 -11.86
C HIS A 78 16.56 -2.83 -13.36
N LYS A 79 16.96 -3.82 -14.16
CA LYS A 79 16.80 -3.81 -15.63
C LYS A 79 15.62 -4.65 -16.13
N GLY A 80 14.89 -5.31 -15.24
CA GLY A 80 13.74 -6.14 -15.56
C GLY A 80 12.50 -5.32 -15.95
N ARG A 81 11.35 -5.98 -15.98
CA ARG A 81 10.07 -5.33 -16.28
C ARG A 81 9.73 -4.27 -15.25
N LYS A 82 9.52 -3.04 -15.71
CA LYS A 82 9.27 -1.90 -14.84
C LYS A 82 7.87 -1.92 -14.21
N LEU A 83 7.81 -1.58 -12.92
CA LEU A 83 6.57 -1.33 -12.18
C LEU A 83 5.96 0.04 -12.54
N PHE A 84 6.82 0.97 -12.95
CA PHE A 84 6.42 2.28 -13.45
C PHE A 84 6.63 2.34 -14.97
N PRO A 85 5.56 2.35 -15.79
CA PRO A 85 5.70 2.55 -17.22
C PRO A 85 6.48 3.82 -17.55
N PRO A 86 7.20 3.87 -18.67
CA PRO A 86 8.06 5.01 -19.03
C PRO A 86 7.34 6.35 -19.03
N PRO A 87 8.05 7.46 -18.72
CA PRO A 87 7.51 8.81 -18.87
C PRO A 87 6.98 9.06 -20.29
N GLY A 88 5.85 9.76 -20.39
CA GLY A 88 5.21 10.07 -21.69
C GLY A 88 4.22 9.01 -22.17
N GLU A 89 4.25 7.80 -21.67
CA GLU A 89 3.30 6.76 -22.08
C GLU A 89 1.94 6.92 -21.36
N LYS A 90 0.83 6.66 -22.09
CA LYS A 90 -0.52 6.64 -21.50
C LYS A 90 -0.65 5.60 -20.38
N ALA A 91 0.04 4.47 -20.52
CA ALA A 91 0.08 3.41 -19.52
C ALA A 91 0.58 3.90 -18.16
N ARG A 92 1.52 4.85 -18.11
CA ARG A 92 2.02 5.45 -16.87
C ARG A 92 0.91 6.18 -16.10
N TRP A 93 0.13 6.99 -16.79
CA TRP A 93 -0.96 7.75 -16.15
C TRP A 93 -2.04 6.82 -15.61
N THR A 94 -2.34 5.73 -16.32
CA THR A 94 -3.26 4.69 -15.85
C THR A 94 -2.71 4.00 -14.59
N ALA A 95 -1.43 3.59 -14.60
CA ALA A 95 -0.79 2.97 -13.45
C ALA A 95 -0.75 3.90 -12.23
N LEU A 96 -0.41 5.18 -12.42
CA LEU A 96 -0.37 6.18 -11.35
C LEU A 96 -1.76 6.52 -10.83
N ARG A 97 -2.80 6.62 -11.67
CA ARG A 97 -4.20 6.82 -11.25
C ARG A 97 -4.68 5.64 -10.39
N ARG A 98 -4.39 4.40 -10.80
CA ARG A 98 -4.69 3.20 -10.03
C ARG A 98 -3.94 3.17 -8.71
N HIS A 99 -2.65 3.57 -8.72
CA HIS A 99 -1.88 3.74 -7.50
C HIS A 99 -2.52 4.77 -6.58
N ALA A 100 -2.88 5.94 -7.08
CA ALA A 100 -3.50 7.01 -6.30
C ALA A 100 -4.82 6.55 -5.65
N LEU A 101 -5.66 5.80 -6.38
CA LEU A 101 -6.90 5.25 -5.84
C LEU A 101 -6.64 4.22 -4.74
N GLY A 102 -5.73 3.25 -4.97
CA GLY A 102 -5.36 2.24 -3.97
C GLY A 102 -4.71 2.87 -2.74
N ASN A 103 -3.80 3.83 -2.93
CA ASN A 103 -3.14 4.56 -1.84
C ASN A 103 -4.14 5.41 -1.04
N GLY A 104 -5.04 6.13 -1.72
CA GLY A 104 -6.08 6.92 -1.06
C GLY A 104 -7.08 6.05 -0.28
N LEU A 105 -7.39 4.85 -0.78
CA LEU A 105 -8.20 3.89 -0.02
C LEU A 105 -7.44 3.41 1.23
N LEU A 106 -6.12 3.18 1.16
CA LEU A 106 -5.31 2.84 2.34
C LEU A 106 -5.32 3.97 3.38
N ASP A 107 -5.12 5.21 2.95
CA ASP A 107 -5.17 6.39 3.84
C ASP A 107 -6.54 6.47 4.54
N LEU A 108 -7.61 6.31 3.76
CA LEU A 108 -8.98 6.30 4.27
C LEU A 108 -9.21 5.19 5.31
N LEU A 109 -8.78 3.96 5.01
CA LEU A 109 -8.96 2.81 5.92
C LEU A 109 -8.18 3.01 7.22
N ILE A 110 -6.96 3.58 7.16
CA ILE A 110 -6.18 3.86 8.36
C ILE A 110 -6.89 4.90 9.24
N LEU A 111 -7.32 6.01 8.65
CA LEU A 111 -8.04 7.05 9.39
C LEU A 111 -9.36 6.52 9.96
N TRP A 112 -10.11 5.74 9.18
CA TRP A 112 -11.35 5.11 9.61
C TRP A 112 -11.12 4.16 10.78
N ARG A 113 -10.05 3.35 10.73
CA ARG A 113 -9.68 2.46 11.84
C ARG A 113 -9.39 3.25 13.11
N TYR A 114 -8.62 4.34 13.02
CA TYR A 114 -8.32 5.17 14.17
C TYR A 114 -9.57 5.84 14.74
N GLU A 115 -10.48 6.33 13.89
CA GLU A 115 -11.74 6.90 14.34
C GLU A 115 -12.63 5.87 15.05
N ARG A 116 -12.74 4.65 14.52
CA ARG A 116 -13.47 3.55 15.16
C ARG A 116 -12.90 3.16 16.55
N GLN A 117 -11.64 3.42 16.81
CA GLN A 117 -10.95 3.05 18.06
C GLN A 117 -10.97 4.17 19.12
N ARG A 118 -11.54 5.31 18.80
CA ARG A 118 -11.68 6.41 19.79
C ARG A 118 -12.69 6.03 20.85
N GLU A 119 -12.50 6.57 22.05
CA GLU A 119 -13.47 6.46 23.15
C GLU A 119 -14.84 7.04 22.77
N ALA A 120 -14.84 8.15 22.01
CA ALA A 120 -16.04 8.78 21.45
C ALA A 120 -15.82 9.03 19.94
N PRO A 121 -16.17 8.05 19.08
CA PRO A 121 -16.07 8.21 17.64
C PRO A 121 -17.05 9.26 17.12
N ALA A 122 -16.62 10.10 16.17
CA ALA A 122 -17.48 11.08 15.53
C ALA A 122 -18.25 10.41 14.38
N GLN A 123 -19.57 10.37 14.47
CA GLN A 123 -20.44 9.62 13.52
C GLN A 123 -20.36 10.19 12.10
N ASP A 124 -20.27 11.50 11.94
CA ASP A 124 -20.11 12.17 10.64
C ASP A 124 -18.83 11.76 9.91
N TYR A 125 -17.70 11.54 10.65
CA TYR A 125 -16.48 10.97 10.09
C TYR A 125 -16.67 9.52 9.67
N LEU A 126 -17.30 8.70 10.51
CA LEU A 126 -17.55 7.29 10.19
C LEU A 126 -18.43 7.15 8.94
N ASP A 127 -19.47 7.95 8.83
CA ASP A 127 -20.39 7.96 7.67
C ASP A 127 -19.67 8.42 6.40
N ALA A 128 -18.84 9.47 6.50
CA ALA A 128 -18.06 9.97 5.38
C ALA A 128 -17.01 8.93 4.91
N PHE A 129 -16.36 8.23 5.83
CA PHE A 129 -15.41 7.16 5.48
C PHE A 129 -16.12 5.97 4.83
N ALA A 130 -17.28 5.57 5.35
CA ALA A 130 -18.08 4.49 4.78
C ALA A 130 -18.54 4.82 3.34
N LEU A 131 -19.04 6.05 3.10
CA LEU A 131 -19.45 6.50 1.79
C LEU A 131 -18.28 6.51 0.78
N LYS A 132 -17.14 7.09 1.17
CA LYS A 132 -15.95 7.16 0.31
C LYS A 132 -15.37 5.75 0.04
N GLY A 133 -15.31 4.89 1.05
CA GLY A 133 -14.88 3.50 0.92
C GLY A 133 -15.74 2.72 -0.06
N LYS A 134 -17.08 2.85 0.05
CA LYS A 134 -18.02 2.24 -0.89
C LYS A 134 -17.80 2.74 -2.32
N ALA A 135 -17.63 4.04 -2.52
CA ALA A 135 -17.38 4.62 -3.84
C ALA A 135 -16.05 4.14 -4.45
N ALA A 136 -14.98 4.07 -3.64
CA ALA A 136 -13.68 3.58 -4.08
C ALA A 136 -13.74 2.10 -4.50
N LEU A 137 -14.41 1.25 -3.71
CA LEU A 137 -14.58 -0.16 -4.04
C LEU A 137 -15.42 -0.36 -5.30
N ALA A 138 -16.47 0.41 -5.51
CA ALA A 138 -17.28 0.37 -6.74
C ALA A 138 -16.45 0.77 -7.97
N ALA A 139 -15.65 1.84 -7.87
CA ALA A 139 -14.75 2.26 -8.96
C ALA A 139 -13.68 1.21 -9.27
N LEU A 140 -13.18 0.48 -8.26
CA LEU A 140 -12.24 -0.64 -8.45
C LEU A 140 -12.92 -1.85 -9.08
N GLU A 141 -14.17 -2.15 -8.73
CA GLU A 141 -14.96 -3.22 -9.38
C GLU A 141 -15.16 -2.93 -10.87
N ASP A 142 -15.51 -1.68 -11.22
CA ASP A 142 -15.68 -1.26 -12.62
C ASP A 142 -14.38 -1.37 -13.42
N ASP A 143 -13.23 -1.12 -12.80
CA ASP A 143 -11.89 -1.21 -13.43
C ASP A 143 -11.28 -2.63 -13.37
N ALA A 144 -11.88 -3.58 -12.65
CA ALA A 144 -11.28 -4.88 -12.31
C ALA A 144 -10.87 -5.69 -13.55
N SER A 145 -11.71 -5.74 -14.59
CA SER A 145 -11.40 -6.46 -15.85
C SER A 145 -10.22 -5.82 -16.59
N ALA A 146 -10.19 -4.49 -16.66
CA ALA A 146 -9.08 -3.77 -17.29
C ALA A 146 -7.80 -3.85 -16.44
N LEU A 147 -7.92 -3.94 -15.12
CA LEU A 147 -6.81 -4.18 -14.20
C LEU A 147 -6.23 -5.58 -14.40
N ALA A 148 -7.08 -6.60 -14.52
CA ALA A 148 -6.66 -8.00 -14.76
C ALA A 148 -5.91 -8.17 -16.10
N ALA A 149 -6.35 -7.47 -17.15
CA ALA A 149 -5.74 -7.53 -18.47
C ALA A 149 -4.44 -6.72 -18.60
N ALA A 150 -4.21 -5.75 -17.69
CA ALA A 150 -3.07 -4.87 -17.79
C ALA A 150 -1.77 -5.53 -17.29
N PRO A 151 -0.61 -5.11 -17.81
CA PRO A 151 0.68 -5.47 -17.25
C PRO A 151 0.79 -5.08 -15.77
N PHE A 152 1.35 -6.01 -14.95
CA PHE A 152 1.55 -5.75 -13.52
C PHE A 152 2.41 -4.51 -13.29
N ALA A 153 1.95 -3.57 -12.48
CA ALA A 153 2.54 -2.27 -12.26
C ALA A 153 2.21 -1.77 -10.85
N ILE A 154 2.74 -0.61 -10.48
CA ILE A 154 2.58 -0.01 -9.13
C ILE A 154 1.11 0.15 -8.72
N GLY A 155 0.20 0.38 -9.66
CA GLY A 155 -1.24 0.44 -9.38
C GLY A 155 -1.81 -0.88 -8.85
N HIS A 156 -1.36 -2.02 -9.39
CA HIS A 156 -1.77 -3.35 -8.89
C HIS A 156 -1.30 -3.57 -7.46
N ILE A 157 -0.07 -3.17 -7.15
CA ILE A 157 0.49 -3.30 -5.80
C ILE A 157 -0.33 -2.48 -4.80
N ALA A 158 -0.61 -1.22 -5.12
CA ALA A 158 -1.37 -0.33 -4.24
C ALA A 158 -2.79 -0.85 -3.98
N ILE A 159 -3.51 -1.26 -5.03
CA ILE A 159 -4.87 -1.82 -4.92
C ILE A 159 -4.84 -3.13 -4.13
N GLY A 160 -3.91 -4.05 -4.45
CA GLY A 160 -3.80 -5.33 -3.74
C GLY A 160 -3.48 -5.16 -2.25
N CYS A 161 -2.62 -4.20 -1.89
CA CYS A 161 -2.35 -3.85 -0.49
C CYS A 161 -3.60 -3.28 0.20
N ALA A 162 -4.37 -2.42 -0.49
CA ALA A 162 -5.58 -1.82 0.08
C ALA A 162 -6.65 -2.87 0.38
N LEU A 163 -6.91 -3.76 -0.57
CA LEU A 163 -7.90 -4.84 -0.39
C LEU A 163 -7.48 -5.83 0.69
N SER A 164 -6.19 -6.20 0.72
CA SER A 164 -5.68 -7.06 1.79
C SER A 164 -5.74 -6.39 3.17
N TYR A 165 -5.54 -5.08 3.24
CA TYR A 165 -5.69 -4.34 4.50
C TYR A 165 -7.15 -4.22 4.92
N ALA A 166 -8.09 -4.10 3.96
CA ALA A 166 -9.51 -4.19 4.22
C ALA A 166 -9.89 -5.55 4.82
N ASP A 167 -9.40 -6.66 4.25
CA ASP A 167 -9.60 -8.00 4.83
C ASP A 167 -9.05 -8.11 6.26
N PHE A 168 -7.85 -7.56 6.48
CA PHE A 168 -7.15 -7.67 7.77
C PHE A 168 -7.79 -6.84 8.89
N ARG A 169 -8.33 -5.65 8.56
CA ARG A 169 -8.79 -4.69 9.58
C ARG A 169 -10.30 -4.44 9.58
N PHE A 170 -10.98 -4.79 8.49
CA PHE A 170 -12.38 -4.48 8.26
C PHE A 170 -13.14 -5.69 7.71
N PRO A 171 -13.10 -6.87 8.39
CA PRO A 171 -13.81 -8.05 7.91
C PRO A 171 -15.32 -7.80 7.80
N ASP A 172 -15.86 -6.88 8.60
CA ASP A 172 -17.24 -6.45 8.58
C ASP A 172 -17.68 -5.70 7.31
N LEU A 173 -16.74 -5.13 6.54
CA LEU A 173 -17.06 -4.53 5.25
C LEU A 173 -17.58 -5.55 4.25
N ALA A 174 -17.19 -6.83 4.38
CA ALA A 174 -17.60 -7.94 3.51
C ALA A 174 -17.56 -7.55 2.02
N TRP A 175 -16.54 -6.78 1.62
CA TRP A 175 -16.46 -6.13 0.32
C TRP A 175 -16.53 -7.12 -0.85
N ARG A 176 -16.04 -8.35 -0.67
CA ARG A 176 -16.02 -9.39 -1.70
C ARG A 176 -17.41 -9.81 -2.17
N ALA A 177 -18.38 -9.83 -1.27
CA ALA A 177 -19.75 -10.25 -1.58
C ALA A 177 -20.49 -9.27 -2.54
N ARG A 178 -19.96 -8.06 -2.70
CA ARG A 178 -20.56 -7.01 -3.54
C ARG A 178 -19.68 -6.59 -4.72
N HIS A 179 -18.49 -7.17 -4.85
CA HIS A 179 -17.49 -6.80 -5.85
C HIS A 179 -16.79 -8.08 -6.35
N GLU A 180 -17.51 -8.87 -7.14
CA GLU A 180 -17.09 -10.23 -7.53
C GLU A 180 -15.85 -10.21 -8.43
N LYS A 181 -15.80 -9.34 -9.44
CA LYS A 181 -14.65 -9.23 -10.35
C LYS A 181 -13.39 -8.78 -9.63
N LEU A 182 -13.56 -7.82 -8.71
CA LEU A 182 -12.47 -7.33 -7.88
C LEU A 182 -11.97 -8.42 -6.92
N ALA A 183 -12.89 -9.23 -6.37
CA ALA A 183 -12.57 -10.35 -5.50
C ALA A 183 -11.77 -11.45 -6.24
N GLU A 184 -12.16 -11.78 -7.48
CA GLU A 184 -11.45 -12.73 -8.35
C GLU A 184 -10.04 -12.19 -8.69
N TRP A 185 -9.95 -10.93 -9.09
CA TRP A 185 -8.67 -10.29 -9.33
C TRP A 185 -7.76 -10.31 -8.10
N HIS A 186 -8.30 -9.97 -6.92
CA HIS A 186 -7.51 -9.98 -5.68
C HIS A 186 -7.09 -11.39 -5.27
N ALA A 187 -7.88 -12.41 -5.54
CA ALA A 187 -7.47 -13.80 -5.33
C ALA A 187 -6.25 -14.15 -6.18
N THR A 188 -6.23 -13.74 -7.45
CA THR A 188 -5.08 -13.90 -8.35
C THR A 188 -3.86 -13.10 -7.87
N PHE A 189 -4.05 -11.84 -7.46
CA PHE A 189 -2.98 -11.03 -6.86
C PHE A 189 -2.35 -11.72 -5.65
N SER A 190 -3.17 -12.29 -4.77
CA SER A 190 -2.74 -12.94 -3.53
C SER A 190 -1.92 -14.21 -3.75
N GLN A 191 -1.97 -14.82 -4.95
CA GLN A 191 -1.14 -15.98 -5.32
C GLN A 191 0.27 -15.58 -5.76
N ARG A 192 0.54 -14.29 -6.03
CA ARG A 192 1.89 -13.84 -6.37
C ARG A 192 2.84 -14.12 -5.20
N GLU A 193 4.05 -14.57 -5.49
CA GLU A 193 5.05 -14.86 -4.47
C GLU A 193 5.31 -13.65 -3.59
N SER A 194 5.49 -12.46 -4.18
CA SER A 194 5.70 -11.20 -3.47
C SER A 194 4.55 -10.85 -2.50
N ALA A 195 3.30 -11.16 -2.88
CA ALA A 195 2.12 -10.94 -2.04
C ALA A 195 2.02 -11.95 -0.90
N ARG A 196 2.41 -13.22 -1.15
CA ARG A 196 2.42 -14.31 -0.15
C ARG A 196 3.50 -14.11 0.92
N LEU A 197 4.68 -13.64 0.52
CA LEU A 197 5.80 -13.35 1.43
C LEU A 197 5.56 -12.13 2.33
N THR A 198 4.56 -11.31 2.01
CA THR A 198 4.31 -10.04 2.67
C THR A 198 2.90 -9.94 3.28
N VAL A 199 2.25 -11.06 3.57
CA VAL A 199 0.90 -11.07 4.16
C VAL A 199 0.89 -10.23 5.46
N PRO A 200 -0.10 -9.32 5.64
CA PRO A 200 -0.22 -8.56 6.87
C PRO A 200 -0.43 -9.47 8.08
N MET A 201 0.26 -9.19 9.17
CA MET A 201 0.11 -9.93 10.43
C MET A 201 0.20 -9.00 11.63
N GLU A 202 -0.39 -9.43 12.75
CA GLU A 202 -0.10 -8.80 14.04
C GLU A 202 1.36 -9.08 14.43
N GLY A 203 2.02 -8.11 15.06
CA GLY A 203 3.42 -8.22 15.44
C GLY A 203 3.72 -7.49 16.73
#